data_bca417e9cff898b16991f5e689bbda8a
#
_entry.id   bca417e9cff898b16991f5e689bbda8a
#
_cell.length_a   1.000
_cell.length_b   1.000
_cell.length_c   1.000
_cell.angle_alpha   90.00
_cell.angle_beta   90.00
_cell.angle_gamma   90.00
#
_symmetry.space_group_name_H-M   'P 1'
#
loop_
_entity.id
_entity.type
_entity.pdbx_description
1 polymer ?
#
loop_
_entity_poly.entity_id
_entity_poly.type
_entity_poly.pdbx_seq_one_letter_code
_entity_poly.pdbx_strand_id
1 'polypeptide(L)'
;MKLAIRGGAALLALLLLQACVSHPPPLPGHVYSGRLAVRTDAAPNLAARSVTGQFELSGNASSGQLILTSPIGTTVARARWSDPVGTQGTPSKIELEADGATTRYATLEEMMQRAIGDQLPLAAMFDWLSGRPWPAAPVQRSADGGSFDQLGWHVDLAQLAGNRLIDAQRPQPAPALHVRVKLDAAEPAASAASAS
;
A
#
# COMPACT_ATOMS: atom_id res chain seq x y z
N MET A 1 -55.36 -21.39 33.34
CA MET A 1 -53.93 -21.38 33.69
C MET A 1 -53.12 -21.67 32.44
N LYS A 2 -52.96 -20.69 31.51
CA LYS A 2 -52.23 -20.80 30.24
C LYS A 2 -51.75 -19.38 29.87
N LEU A 3 -50.70 -18.89 30.53
CA LEU A 3 -50.05 -17.62 30.13
C LEU A 3 -48.64 -17.60 30.73
N ALA A 4 -47.64 -18.08 30.04
CA ALA A 4 -46.20 -17.81 30.31
C ALA A 4 -45.26 -18.59 29.39
N ILE A 5 -45.32 -18.50 28.05
CA ILE A 5 -44.23 -18.99 27.16
C ILE A 5 -44.20 -18.12 25.87
N ARG A 6 -44.27 -16.83 25.97
CA ARG A 6 -44.10 -15.95 24.78
C ARG A 6 -43.00 -14.91 24.91
N GLY A 7 -42.31 -14.81 26.05
CA GLY A 7 -41.26 -13.83 26.28
C GLY A 7 -39.81 -14.29 25.97
N GLY A 8 -39.58 -15.59 25.86
CA GLY A 8 -38.22 -16.12 25.73
C GLY A 8 -37.61 -16.07 24.32
N ALA A 9 -38.43 -16.11 23.29
CA ALA A 9 -37.95 -16.17 21.91
C ALA A 9 -37.48 -14.80 21.35
N ALA A 10 -38.04 -13.72 21.85
CA ALA A 10 -37.68 -12.37 21.41
C ALA A 10 -36.32 -11.89 21.99
N LEU A 11 -35.93 -12.38 23.17
CA LEU A 11 -34.64 -12.00 23.78
C LEU A 11 -33.46 -12.75 23.17
N LEU A 12 -33.68 -13.96 22.62
CA LEU A 12 -32.62 -14.75 21.97
C LEU A 12 -32.29 -14.24 20.58
N ALA A 13 -33.23 -13.58 19.89
CA ALA A 13 -32.98 -13.01 18.54
C ALA A 13 -32.13 -11.72 18.55
N LEU A 14 -32.04 -11.01 19.67
CA LEU A 14 -31.27 -9.77 19.79
C LEU A 14 -29.76 -9.99 20.05
N LEU A 15 -29.37 -11.20 20.45
CA LEU A 15 -27.99 -11.56 20.78
C LEU A 15 -27.15 -12.01 19.56
N LEU A 16 -27.74 -12.18 18.39
CA LEU A 16 -27.05 -12.68 17.19
C LEU A 16 -26.55 -11.58 16.25
N LEU A 17 -26.74 -10.30 16.54
CA LEU A 17 -26.30 -9.19 15.69
C LEU A 17 -24.95 -8.58 16.08
N GLN A 18 -24.23 -9.15 17.01
CA GLN A 18 -22.85 -8.75 17.33
C GLN A 18 -21.84 -9.49 16.45
N ALA A 19 -22.07 -9.52 15.14
CA ALA A 19 -21.00 -9.83 14.20
C ALA A 19 -20.04 -8.64 14.17
N CYS A 20 -19.19 -8.52 15.19
CA CYS A 20 -18.03 -7.65 15.15
C CYS A 20 -17.20 -8.07 13.94
N VAL A 21 -17.19 -7.25 12.89
CA VAL A 21 -16.19 -7.33 11.85
C VAL A 21 -14.86 -7.07 12.53
N SER A 22 -14.17 -8.14 12.91
CA SER A 22 -12.82 -8.07 13.45
C SER A 22 -11.90 -7.55 12.35
N HIS A 23 -11.65 -6.24 12.33
CA HIS A 23 -10.54 -5.71 11.57
C HIS A 23 -9.27 -6.26 12.20
N PRO A 24 -8.39 -6.92 11.43
CA PRO A 24 -7.09 -7.30 11.96
C PRO A 24 -6.38 -6.04 12.48
N PRO A 25 -5.65 -6.14 13.59
CA PRO A 25 -4.95 -4.99 14.14
C PRO A 25 -4.02 -4.40 13.08
N PRO A 26 -3.92 -3.06 12.98
CA PRO A 26 -3.04 -2.41 12.04
C PRO A 26 -1.60 -2.88 12.28
N LEU A 27 -0.88 -3.17 11.20
CA LEU A 27 0.52 -3.54 11.26
C LEU A 27 1.32 -2.36 11.86
N PRO A 28 2.29 -2.62 12.75
CA PRO A 28 3.12 -1.56 13.30
C PRO A 28 3.91 -0.89 12.17
N GLY A 29 3.83 0.44 12.07
CA GLY A 29 4.51 1.21 11.02
C GLY A 29 3.66 2.33 10.46
N HIS A 30 3.96 2.72 9.23
CA HIS A 30 3.23 3.77 8.51
C HIS A 30 1.98 3.22 7.83
N VAL A 31 0.96 4.06 7.71
CA VAL A 31 -0.23 3.79 6.90
C VAL A 31 -0.39 4.93 5.90
N TYR A 32 -0.37 4.58 4.63
CA TYR A 32 -0.61 5.49 3.52
C TYR A 32 -1.78 4.97 2.69
N SER A 33 -2.71 5.84 2.38
CA SER A 33 -3.79 5.57 1.42
C SER A 33 -3.87 6.68 0.39
N GLY A 34 -4.49 6.36 -0.73
CA GLY A 34 -4.65 7.34 -1.79
C GLY A 34 -4.91 6.73 -3.15
N ARG A 35 -4.64 7.53 -4.17
CA ARG A 35 -4.74 7.13 -5.57
C ARG A 35 -3.36 6.96 -6.17
N LEU A 36 -3.20 5.87 -6.92
CA LEU A 36 -1.99 5.53 -7.63
C LEU A 36 -2.28 5.52 -9.14
N ALA A 37 -1.40 6.13 -9.92
CA ALA A 37 -1.34 5.96 -11.36
C ALA A 37 0.07 5.52 -11.74
N VAL A 38 0.17 4.38 -12.42
CA VAL A 38 1.42 3.85 -12.98
C VAL A 38 1.29 3.85 -14.49
N ARG A 39 2.23 4.48 -15.16
CA ARG A 39 2.32 4.48 -16.62
C ARG A 39 3.68 3.95 -17.04
N THR A 40 3.65 2.95 -17.91
CA THR A 40 4.82 2.41 -18.60
C THR A 40 4.78 2.88 -20.04
N ASP A 41 5.84 3.51 -20.52
CA ASP A 41 5.94 3.95 -21.92
C ASP A 41 6.09 2.77 -22.86
N ALA A 42 5.83 2.98 -24.14
CA ALA A 42 6.07 1.96 -25.16
C ALA A 42 7.58 1.69 -25.31
N ALA A 43 7.91 0.44 -25.57
CA ALA A 43 9.26 0.00 -25.94
C ALA A 43 9.18 -0.98 -27.13
N PRO A 44 10.28 -1.34 -27.78
CA PRO A 44 10.26 -2.36 -28.82
C PRO A 44 9.55 -3.63 -28.33
N ASN A 45 8.49 -4.03 -29.02
CA ASN A 45 7.63 -5.18 -28.70
C ASN A 45 6.80 -5.07 -27.40
N LEU A 46 6.70 -3.88 -26.80
CA LEU A 46 5.88 -3.61 -25.62
C LEU A 46 5.01 -2.36 -25.86
N ALA A 47 3.70 -2.53 -25.83
CA ALA A 47 2.77 -1.40 -25.89
C ALA A 47 2.79 -0.59 -24.57
N ALA A 48 2.57 0.72 -24.67
CA ALA A 48 2.38 1.55 -23.49
C ALA A 48 1.21 1.02 -22.64
N ARG A 49 1.37 1.06 -21.32
CA ARG A 49 0.35 0.60 -20.36
C ARG A 49 0.10 1.68 -19.33
N SER A 50 -1.12 1.75 -18.84
CA SER A 50 -1.48 2.63 -17.73
C SER A 50 -2.40 1.87 -16.79
N VAL A 51 -2.08 1.92 -15.50
CA VAL A 51 -2.88 1.34 -14.42
C VAL A 51 -3.20 2.46 -13.43
N THR A 52 -4.47 2.59 -13.09
CA THR A 52 -4.92 3.55 -12.07
C THR A 52 -5.80 2.83 -11.06
N GLY A 53 -5.72 3.24 -9.80
CA GLY A 53 -6.53 2.66 -8.74
C GLY A 53 -6.32 3.38 -7.41
N GLN A 54 -6.96 2.87 -6.39
CA GLN A 54 -6.70 3.24 -5.01
C GLN A 54 -5.69 2.26 -4.43
N PHE A 55 -4.92 2.73 -3.45
CA PHE A 55 -3.99 1.88 -2.73
C PHE A 55 -4.09 2.14 -1.22
N GLU A 56 -3.79 1.12 -0.45
CA GLU A 56 -3.48 1.19 0.96
C GLU A 56 -2.18 0.45 1.20
N LEU A 57 -1.18 1.16 1.71
CA LEU A 57 0.13 0.63 2.06
C LEU A 57 0.32 0.77 3.57
N SER A 58 0.50 -0.34 4.28
CA SER A 58 0.67 -0.34 5.73
C SER A 58 1.86 -1.18 6.16
N GLY A 59 2.50 -0.79 7.29
CA GLY A 59 3.67 -1.46 7.84
C GLY A 59 4.99 -0.74 7.53
N ASN A 60 6.00 -1.50 7.13
CA ASN A 60 7.34 -1.04 6.79
C ASN A 60 8.01 -1.98 5.78
N ALA A 61 9.30 -1.73 5.46
CA ALA A 61 10.05 -2.55 4.50
C ALA A 61 10.16 -4.03 4.89
N SER A 62 10.18 -4.36 6.19
CA SER A 62 10.35 -5.74 6.68
C SER A 62 9.02 -6.49 6.85
N SER A 63 7.95 -5.78 7.19
CA SER A 63 6.63 -6.37 7.37
C SER A 63 5.55 -5.39 6.97
N GLY A 64 4.66 -5.79 6.07
CA GLY A 64 3.64 -4.89 5.61
C GLY A 64 2.60 -5.53 4.70
N GLN A 65 1.72 -4.69 4.23
CA GLN A 65 0.65 -5.03 3.30
C GLN A 65 0.45 -3.89 2.31
N LEU A 66 0.24 -4.25 1.04
CA LEU A 66 -0.24 -3.36 0.00
C LEU A 66 -1.55 -3.91 -0.56
N ILE A 67 -2.60 -3.11 -0.54
CA ILE A 67 -3.88 -3.41 -1.16
C ILE A 67 -4.05 -2.48 -2.35
N LEU A 68 -4.37 -3.04 -3.51
CA LEU A 68 -4.72 -2.31 -4.71
C LEU A 68 -6.21 -2.52 -5.01
N THR A 69 -6.93 -1.43 -5.20
CA THR A 69 -8.37 -1.43 -5.47
C THR A 69 -8.64 -0.69 -6.77
N SER A 70 -9.48 -1.27 -7.61
CA SER A 70 -9.90 -0.63 -8.86
C SER A 70 -10.69 0.66 -8.60
N PRO A 71 -10.85 1.56 -9.60
CA PRO A 71 -11.65 2.77 -9.43
C PRO A 71 -13.11 2.53 -9.02
N ILE A 72 -13.64 1.33 -9.28
CA ILE A 72 -15.00 0.92 -8.90
C ILE A 72 -15.08 0.20 -7.55
N GLY A 73 -13.97 0.17 -6.78
CA GLY A 73 -13.95 -0.35 -5.41
C GLY A 73 -13.66 -1.85 -5.26
N THR A 74 -13.33 -2.57 -6.35
CA THR A 74 -12.97 -4.00 -6.26
C THR A 74 -11.50 -4.16 -5.94
N THR A 75 -11.14 -4.95 -4.93
CA THR A 75 -9.74 -5.31 -4.67
C THR A 75 -9.21 -6.17 -5.83
N VAL A 76 -8.17 -5.67 -6.50
CA VAL A 76 -7.53 -6.34 -7.64
C VAL A 76 -6.27 -7.08 -7.26
N ALA A 77 -5.60 -6.64 -6.18
CA ALA A 77 -4.42 -7.32 -5.66
C ALA A 77 -4.22 -7.00 -4.17
N ARG A 78 -3.69 -7.97 -3.44
CA ARG A 78 -3.25 -7.81 -2.05
C ARG A 78 -1.90 -8.47 -1.89
N ALA A 79 -0.89 -7.68 -1.62
CA ALA A 79 0.44 -8.16 -1.28
C ALA A 79 0.63 -8.13 0.23
N ARG A 80 1.29 -9.15 0.77
CA ARG A 80 1.70 -9.22 2.18
C ARG A 80 3.14 -9.71 2.24
N TRP A 81 3.91 -9.11 3.12
CA TRP A 81 5.29 -9.56 3.39
C TRP A 81 5.57 -9.45 4.87
N SER A 82 6.42 -10.36 5.36
CA SER A 82 6.84 -10.38 6.76
C SER A 82 8.22 -11.01 6.90
N ASP A 83 8.94 -10.56 7.93
CA ASP A 83 10.13 -11.20 8.45
C ASP A 83 9.77 -11.90 9.76
N PRO A 84 9.39 -13.19 9.74
CA PRO A 84 8.98 -13.93 10.94
C PRO A 84 10.13 -14.16 11.93
N VAL A 85 11.37 -13.96 11.52
CA VAL A 85 12.56 -14.16 12.37
C VAL A 85 13.01 -12.87 13.04
N GLY A 86 12.46 -11.71 12.64
CA GLY A 86 12.78 -10.42 13.24
C GLY A 86 14.21 -9.96 12.98
N THR A 87 14.83 -10.41 11.91
CA THR A 87 16.22 -10.10 11.56
C THR A 87 16.40 -8.69 10.99
N GLN A 88 15.37 -7.84 11.06
CA GLN A 88 15.36 -6.43 10.64
C GLN A 88 15.88 -6.17 9.20
N GLY A 89 15.62 -7.10 8.30
CA GLY A 89 16.20 -6.98 6.97
C GLY A 89 15.22 -7.28 5.86
N THR A 90 15.41 -8.44 5.27
CA THR A 90 14.67 -8.86 4.07
C THR A 90 13.49 -9.72 4.49
N PRO A 91 12.27 -9.41 4.06
CA PRO A 91 11.11 -10.27 4.33
C PRO A 91 11.34 -11.66 3.71
N SER A 92 11.05 -12.70 4.48
CA SER A 92 11.20 -14.10 4.04
C SER A 92 9.88 -14.74 3.62
N LYS A 93 8.76 -14.11 3.94
CA LYS A 93 7.43 -14.53 3.52
C LYS A 93 6.79 -13.42 2.71
N ILE A 94 6.69 -13.61 1.38
CA ILE A 94 6.13 -12.64 0.44
C ILE A 94 5.03 -13.33 -0.34
N GLU A 95 3.81 -12.84 -0.24
CA GLU A 95 2.62 -13.41 -0.87
C GLU A 95 1.85 -12.32 -1.62
N LEU A 96 1.39 -12.65 -2.82
CA LEU A 96 0.47 -11.84 -3.62
C LEU A 96 -0.79 -12.64 -3.87
N GLU A 97 -1.92 -12.09 -3.47
CA GLU A 97 -3.26 -12.55 -3.81
C GLU A 97 -3.78 -11.67 -4.97
N ALA A 98 -4.00 -12.26 -6.12
CA ALA A 98 -4.56 -11.61 -7.29
C ALA A 98 -5.31 -12.65 -8.13
N ASP A 99 -6.37 -12.25 -8.82
CA ASP A 99 -7.18 -13.11 -9.69
C ASP A 99 -7.70 -14.39 -8.98
N GLY A 100 -7.97 -14.30 -7.67
CA GLY A 100 -8.45 -15.42 -6.85
C GLY A 100 -7.39 -16.45 -6.47
N ALA A 101 -6.12 -16.20 -6.77
CA ALA A 101 -5.00 -17.08 -6.45
C ALA A 101 -3.98 -16.38 -5.54
N THR A 102 -3.34 -17.16 -4.67
CA THR A 102 -2.22 -16.68 -3.84
C THR A 102 -0.93 -17.28 -4.34
N THR A 103 0.03 -16.44 -4.67
CA THR A 103 1.37 -16.83 -5.15
C THR A 103 2.43 -16.33 -4.18
N ARG A 104 3.47 -17.14 -3.95
CA ARG A 104 4.65 -16.76 -3.16
C ARG A 104 5.79 -16.33 -4.05
N TYR A 105 6.56 -15.36 -3.56
CA TYR A 105 7.70 -14.78 -4.26
C TYR A 105 8.95 -14.81 -3.38
N ALA A 106 10.12 -14.83 -4.03
CA ALA A 106 11.38 -14.79 -3.32
C ALA A 106 11.76 -13.37 -2.87
N THR A 107 11.37 -12.35 -3.62
CA THR A 107 11.68 -10.94 -3.34
C THR A 107 10.46 -10.03 -3.56
N LEU A 108 10.50 -8.84 -2.94
CA LEU A 108 9.48 -7.80 -3.15
C LEU A 108 9.50 -7.29 -4.60
N GLU A 109 10.67 -7.21 -5.21
CA GLU A 109 10.86 -6.75 -6.59
C GLU A 109 10.18 -7.72 -7.57
N GLU A 110 10.37 -9.03 -7.39
CA GLU A 110 9.71 -10.05 -8.20
C GLU A 110 8.19 -9.98 -8.06
N MET A 111 7.70 -9.82 -6.83
CA MET A 111 6.28 -9.64 -6.57
C MET A 111 5.73 -8.39 -7.26
N MET A 112 6.41 -7.25 -7.16
CA MET A 112 6.00 -6.00 -7.79
C MET A 112 6.02 -6.09 -9.32
N GLN A 113 7.02 -6.76 -9.89
CA GLN A 113 7.06 -7.07 -11.32
C GLN A 113 5.80 -7.82 -11.76
N ARG A 114 5.32 -8.76 -10.96
CA ARG A 114 4.10 -9.52 -11.27
C ARG A 114 2.83 -8.70 -11.07
N ALA A 115 2.76 -7.90 -10.00
CA ALA A 115 1.56 -7.14 -9.62
C ALA A 115 1.30 -5.94 -10.53
N ILE A 116 2.34 -5.22 -10.90
CA ILE A 116 2.24 -3.93 -11.62
C ILE A 116 2.85 -4.05 -13.04
N GLY A 117 3.65 -5.07 -13.28
CA GLY A 117 4.36 -5.28 -14.54
C GLY A 117 5.70 -4.58 -14.63
N ASP A 118 6.19 -4.04 -13.51
CA ASP A 118 7.50 -3.41 -13.41
C ASP A 118 8.05 -3.44 -11.96
N GLN A 119 9.35 -3.16 -11.80
CA GLN A 119 10.04 -3.16 -10.51
C GLN A 119 9.87 -1.80 -9.82
N LEU A 120 8.89 -1.70 -8.94
CA LEU A 120 8.77 -0.59 -8.00
C LEU A 120 9.54 -0.91 -6.71
N PRO A 121 10.39 -0.01 -6.20
CA PRO A 121 11.16 -0.24 -4.98
C PRO A 121 10.26 -0.07 -3.74
N LEU A 122 9.42 -1.06 -3.46
CA LEU A 122 8.39 -1.01 -2.41
C LEU A 122 8.97 -0.64 -1.03
N ALA A 123 10.18 -1.13 -0.71
CA ALA A 123 10.86 -0.78 0.53
C ALA A 123 11.16 0.72 0.64
N ALA A 124 11.60 1.35 -0.46
CA ALA A 124 11.88 2.79 -0.50
C ALA A 124 10.60 3.65 -0.51
N MET A 125 9.50 3.11 -1.01
CA MET A 125 8.24 3.85 -1.10
C MET A 125 7.72 4.32 0.26
N PHE A 126 7.96 3.60 1.35
CA PHE A 126 7.57 4.05 2.69
C PHE A 126 8.18 5.40 3.06
N ASP A 127 9.45 5.61 2.74
CA ASP A 127 10.14 6.88 2.97
C ASP A 127 9.73 7.93 1.94
N TRP A 128 9.66 7.58 0.66
CA TRP A 128 9.26 8.51 -0.41
C TRP A 128 7.86 9.09 -0.19
N LEU A 129 6.90 8.28 0.25
CA LEU A 129 5.54 8.72 0.57
C LEU A 129 5.51 9.66 1.79
N SER A 130 6.52 9.61 2.65
CA SER A 130 6.70 10.57 3.74
C SER A 130 7.49 11.83 3.32
N GLY A 131 7.87 11.94 2.05
CA GLY A 131 8.66 13.06 1.53
C GLY A 131 10.16 12.97 1.84
N ARG A 132 10.68 11.77 2.09
CA ARG A 132 12.10 11.55 2.44
C ARG A 132 12.71 10.49 1.53
N PRO A 133 14.00 10.62 1.19
CA PRO A 133 14.75 9.54 0.56
C PRO A 133 14.88 8.35 1.52
N TRP A 134 14.90 7.16 0.97
CA TRP A 134 15.16 5.93 1.70
C TRP A 134 16.61 5.88 2.22
N PRO A 135 16.83 5.66 3.54
CA PRO A 135 18.16 5.79 4.13
C PRO A 135 19.14 4.68 3.71
N ALA A 136 18.66 3.55 3.19
CA ALA A 136 19.50 2.42 2.83
C ALA A 136 20.12 2.52 1.43
N ALA A 137 19.92 3.62 0.69
CA ALA A 137 20.53 3.83 -0.62
C ALA A 137 21.07 5.25 -0.79
N PRO A 138 22.14 5.45 -1.59
CA PRO A 138 22.64 6.77 -1.93
C PRO A 138 21.56 7.67 -2.53
N VAL A 139 21.64 8.97 -2.27
CA VAL A 139 20.67 9.96 -2.75
C VAL A 139 21.38 11.20 -3.29
N GLN A 140 20.86 11.76 -4.38
CA GLN A 140 21.21 13.08 -4.88
C GLN A 140 20.00 13.99 -4.71
N ARG A 141 20.13 15.06 -3.91
CA ARG A 141 19.04 16.02 -3.66
C ARG A 141 19.17 17.21 -4.59
N SER A 142 18.04 17.74 -5.06
CA SER A 142 18.01 19.04 -5.72
C SER A 142 18.38 20.16 -4.74
N ALA A 143 18.91 21.26 -5.28
CA ALA A 143 19.38 22.40 -4.46
C ALA A 143 18.24 23.08 -3.68
N ASP A 144 17.03 23.05 -4.20
CA ASP A 144 15.80 23.61 -3.59
C ASP A 144 15.11 22.64 -2.61
N GLY A 145 15.58 21.39 -2.53
CA GLY A 145 14.98 20.35 -1.71
C GLY A 145 13.65 19.81 -2.23
N GLY A 146 13.18 20.29 -3.38
CA GLY A 146 11.88 19.89 -3.97
C GLY A 146 11.89 18.53 -4.64
N SER A 147 13.06 17.94 -4.89
CA SER A 147 13.20 16.63 -5.51
C SER A 147 14.48 15.91 -5.11
N PHE A 148 14.58 14.64 -5.45
CA PHE A 148 15.82 13.85 -5.31
C PHE A 148 15.86 12.70 -6.31
N ASP A 149 17.10 12.25 -6.59
CA ASP A 149 17.36 11.05 -7.39
C ASP A 149 17.85 9.91 -6.50
N GLN A 150 17.21 8.75 -6.59
CA GLN A 150 17.53 7.57 -5.81
C GLN A 150 17.13 6.29 -6.54
N LEU A 151 17.98 5.26 -6.53
CA LEU A 151 17.70 3.96 -7.15
C LEU A 151 17.33 4.07 -8.66
N GLY A 152 17.85 5.05 -9.36
CA GLY A 152 17.50 5.32 -10.76
C GLY A 152 16.15 6.02 -10.96
N TRP A 153 15.49 6.43 -9.89
CA TRP A 153 14.26 7.20 -9.90
C TRP A 153 14.53 8.67 -9.62
N HIS A 154 13.84 9.54 -10.33
CA HIS A 154 13.66 10.94 -9.98
C HIS A 154 12.34 11.09 -9.22
N VAL A 155 12.38 11.56 -7.99
CA VAL A 155 11.21 11.74 -7.11
C VAL A 155 10.98 13.22 -6.88
N ASP A 156 9.88 13.73 -7.40
CA ASP A 156 9.44 15.13 -7.26
C ASP A 156 8.44 15.25 -6.10
N LEU A 157 8.77 16.11 -5.15
CA LEU A 157 8.01 16.41 -3.94
C LEU A 157 7.43 17.82 -3.94
N ALA A 158 7.63 18.63 -4.99
CA ALA A 158 7.23 20.03 -5.03
C ALA A 158 5.74 20.23 -4.72
N GLN A 159 4.91 19.25 -5.04
CA GLN A 159 3.48 19.30 -4.77
C GLN A 159 3.03 18.51 -3.52
N LEU A 160 3.96 17.95 -2.76
CA LEU A 160 3.60 17.13 -1.60
C LEU A 160 2.92 17.97 -0.51
N ALA A 161 3.49 19.11 -0.14
CA ALA A 161 2.97 19.95 0.95
C ALA A 161 1.58 20.52 0.64
N GLY A 162 1.39 21.05 -0.59
CA GLY A 162 0.12 21.70 -0.97
C GLY A 162 -0.95 20.73 -1.45
N ASN A 163 -0.55 19.80 -2.31
CA ASN A 163 -1.47 18.92 -3.02
C ASN A 163 -1.40 17.47 -2.58
N ARG A 164 -0.51 17.10 -1.66
CA ARG A 164 -0.24 15.71 -1.24
C ARG A 164 0.07 14.79 -2.43
N LEU A 165 0.73 15.35 -3.44
CA LEU A 165 1.06 14.70 -4.70
C LEU A 165 2.55 14.44 -4.78
N ILE A 166 2.92 13.25 -5.17
CA ILE A 166 4.29 12.79 -5.43
C ILE A 166 4.32 12.26 -6.85
N ASP A 167 5.29 12.71 -7.63
CA ASP A 167 5.59 12.18 -8.95
C ASP A 167 6.97 11.50 -8.90
N ALA A 168 7.05 10.26 -9.35
CA ALA A 168 8.30 9.53 -9.45
C ALA A 168 8.47 8.97 -10.87
N GLN A 169 9.65 9.13 -11.44
CA GLN A 169 9.95 8.72 -12.81
C GLN A 169 11.26 7.93 -12.85
N ARG A 170 11.25 6.83 -13.59
CA ARG A 170 12.43 6.03 -13.89
C ARG A 170 12.59 5.94 -15.41
N PRO A 171 13.49 6.77 -16.00
CA PRO A 171 13.69 6.80 -17.44
C PRO A 171 14.46 5.57 -17.97
N GLN A 172 15.30 4.97 -17.13
CA GLN A 172 16.15 3.82 -17.47
C GLN A 172 16.08 2.73 -16.40
N PRO A 173 16.17 1.43 -16.75
CA PRO A 173 16.17 0.91 -18.13
C PRO A 173 14.81 1.09 -18.80
N ALA A 174 14.78 1.08 -20.14
CA ALA A 174 13.54 1.13 -20.90
C ALA A 174 12.69 -0.15 -20.66
N PRO A 175 11.34 -0.05 -20.63
CA PRO A 175 10.54 1.16 -20.83
C PRO A 175 10.63 2.14 -19.66
N ALA A 176 10.44 3.44 -19.95
CA ALA A 176 10.35 4.44 -18.89
C ALA A 176 9.07 4.20 -18.06
N LEU A 177 9.19 4.41 -16.74
CA LEU A 177 8.10 4.23 -15.79
C LEU A 177 7.80 5.55 -15.09
N HIS A 178 6.52 5.89 -15.03
CA HIS A 178 6.02 7.07 -14.34
C HIS A 178 5.02 6.62 -13.28
N VAL A 179 5.23 7.06 -12.05
CA VAL A 179 4.36 6.78 -10.91
C VAL A 179 3.88 8.09 -10.32
N ARG A 180 2.59 8.28 -10.26
CA ARG A 180 1.96 9.42 -9.61
C ARG A 180 1.13 8.94 -8.45
N VAL A 181 1.38 9.52 -7.27
CA VAL A 181 0.67 9.18 -6.03
C VAL A 181 0.00 10.43 -5.48
N LYS A 182 -1.31 10.37 -5.31
CA LYS A 182 -2.11 11.37 -4.59
C LYS A 182 -2.50 10.76 -3.24
N LEU A 183 -1.88 11.23 -2.16
CA LEU A 183 -2.19 10.76 -0.81
C LEU A 183 -3.52 11.33 -0.32
N ASP A 184 -4.28 10.53 0.38
CA ASP A 184 -5.45 10.99 1.14
C ASP A 184 -5.02 11.82 2.35
N ALA A 185 -5.94 12.62 2.89
CA ALA A 185 -5.71 13.27 4.17
C ALA A 185 -5.44 12.20 5.23
N ALA A 186 -4.42 12.39 6.07
CA ALA A 186 -4.24 11.50 7.20
C ALA A 186 -5.52 11.54 8.04
N GLU A 187 -6.18 10.40 8.24
CA GLU A 187 -7.25 10.35 9.24
C GLU A 187 -6.62 10.69 10.60
N PRO A 188 -7.21 11.65 11.35
CA PRO A 188 -6.78 11.85 12.71
C PRO A 188 -6.95 10.52 13.43
N ALA A 189 -5.86 10.01 14.01
CA ALA A 189 -5.90 8.79 14.82
C ALA A 189 -7.10 8.93 15.76
N ALA A 190 -8.09 8.03 15.61
CA ALA A 190 -9.25 8.00 16.49
C ALA A 190 -8.70 7.92 17.91
N SER A 191 -8.80 9.04 18.63
CA SER A 191 -8.43 9.13 20.03
C SER A 191 -9.22 8.03 20.72
N ALA A 192 -8.51 7.05 21.26
CA ALA A 192 -9.09 6.06 22.14
C ALA A 192 -9.71 6.86 23.29
N ALA A 193 -11.01 7.17 23.16
CA ALA A 193 -11.79 7.79 24.20
C ALA A 193 -11.75 6.85 25.39
N SER A 194 -11.04 7.30 26.41
CA SER A 194 -10.95 6.72 27.73
C SER A 194 -12.34 6.41 28.23
N ALA A 195 -12.67 5.14 28.35
CA ALA A 195 -13.75 4.69 29.23
C ALA A 195 -13.19 4.72 30.65
N SER A 196 -13.61 5.74 31.40
CA SER A 196 -13.51 5.77 32.85
C SER A 196 -14.64 4.97 33.46
#